data_a0ea662ed316ac88ae73084cc294a457
#
_entry.id   a0ea662ed316ac88ae73084cc294a457
#
_cell.length_a   1.000
_cell.length_b   1.000
_cell.length_c   1.000
_cell.angle_alpha   90.00
_cell.angle_beta   90.00
_cell.angle_gamma   90.00
#
_symmetry.space_group_name_H-M   'P 1'
#
loop_
_entity.id
_entity.type
_entity.pdbx_description
1 polymer ?
#
loop_
_entity_poly.entity_id
_entity_poly.type
_entity_poly.pdbx_seq_one_letter_code
_entity_poly.pdbx_strand_id
1 'polypeptide(L)'
;MLGKKIILFVALESELPPDRVPKSVDVYYTGVGKVNAAIKATEVLCHARSYGVHTSDTLVVNYGSAGSNITPMGTLVECRSFLQNDMITPFGGKYSTPFDEVFYPQLREPVITFGDGYLCKTQDKFEDTPDGIFDME
;
A
#
# COMPACT_ATOMS: atom_id res chain seq x y z
N MET A 1 -23.52 0.62 16.11
CA MET A 1 -22.38 1.07 15.29
C MET A 1 -22.46 0.31 13.97
N LEU A 2 -22.82 0.99 12.90
CA LEU A 2 -22.70 0.42 11.55
C LEU A 2 -21.21 0.16 11.33
N GLY A 3 -20.85 -1.08 11.01
CA GLY A 3 -19.46 -1.45 10.76
C GLY A 3 -18.89 -0.67 9.57
N LYS A 4 -17.62 -0.31 9.62
CA LYS A 4 -16.95 0.35 8.51
C LYS A 4 -16.98 -0.56 7.27
N LYS A 5 -17.24 0.01 6.11
CA LYS A 5 -17.04 -0.68 4.84
C LYS A 5 -15.54 -0.97 4.66
N ILE A 6 -15.18 -2.18 4.29
CA ILE A 6 -13.78 -2.56 4.04
C ILE A 6 -13.58 -2.70 2.53
N ILE A 7 -12.62 -1.95 2.01
CA ILE A 7 -12.13 -2.06 0.64
C ILE A 7 -10.71 -2.61 0.71
N LEU A 8 -10.48 -3.75 0.08
CA LEU A 8 -9.21 -4.45 0.09
C LEU A 8 -8.61 -4.43 -1.32
N PHE A 9 -7.41 -3.89 -1.44
CA PHE A 9 -6.62 -3.98 -2.65
C PHE A 9 -5.60 -5.09 -2.53
N VAL A 10 -5.48 -5.91 -3.55
CA VAL A 10 -4.57 -7.06 -3.64
C VAL A 10 -3.94 -7.05 -5.03
N ALA A 11 -2.66 -7.34 -5.15
CA ALA A 11 -2.02 -7.33 -6.46
C ALA A 11 -2.55 -8.48 -7.34
N LEU A 12 -2.55 -9.69 -6.83
CA LEU A 12 -2.88 -10.91 -7.58
C LEU A 12 -3.90 -11.79 -6.87
N GLU A 13 -4.75 -12.45 -7.64
CA GLU A 13 -5.71 -13.45 -7.10
C GLU A 13 -5.01 -14.62 -6.39
N SER A 14 -3.77 -14.93 -6.77
CA SER A 14 -2.97 -15.98 -6.11
C SER A 14 -2.57 -15.63 -4.66
N GLU A 15 -2.53 -14.34 -4.30
CA GLU A 15 -2.24 -13.89 -2.93
C GLU A 15 -3.46 -13.98 -2.04
N LEU A 16 -4.64 -13.70 -2.58
CA LEU A 16 -5.92 -13.84 -1.88
C LEU A 16 -6.99 -14.31 -2.86
N PRO A 17 -7.21 -15.61 -3.01
CA PRO A 17 -8.24 -16.14 -3.89
C PRO A 17 -9.65 -15.65 -3.49
N PRO A 18 -10.54 -15.38 -4.47
CA PRO A 18 -11.89 -14.84 -4.21
C PRO A 18 -12.75 -15.67 -3.26
N ASP A 19 -12.57 -16.97 -3.25
CA ASP A 19 -13.30 -17.91 -2.38
C ASP A 19 -12.88 -17.83 -0.91
N ARG A 20 -11.75 -17.19 -0.62
CA ARG A 20 -11.24 -16.94 0.75
C ARG A 20 -11.61 -15.57 1.30
N VAL A 21 -12.23 -14.72 0.50
CA VAL A 21 -12.63 -13.37 0.91
C VAL A 21 -13.96 -13.41 1.65
N PRO A 22 -14.08 -12.81 2.84
CA PRO A 22 -15.35 -12.65 3.52
C PRO A 22 -16.33 -11.83 2.68
N LYS A 23 -17.61 -12.21 2.63
CA LYS A 23 -18.65 -11.50 1.85
C LYS A 23 -18.86 -10.04 2.26
N SER A 24 -18.38 -9.65 3.43
CA SER A 24 -18.45 -8.27 3.95
C SER A 24 -17.31 -7.37 3.50
N VAL A 25 -16.38 -7.91 2.70
CA VAL A 25 -15.18 -7.19 2.23
C VAL A 25 -15.25 -7.09 0.71
N ASP A 26 -15.10 -5.85 0.20
CA ASP A 26 -14.96 -5.62 -1.23
C ASP A 26 -13.48 -5.77 -1.62
N VAL A 27 -13.16 -6.70 -2.49
CA VAL A 27 -11.79 -6.94 -2.96
C VAL A 27 -11.63 -6.49 -4.40
N TYR A 28 -10.51 -5.81 -4.67
CA TYR A 28 -10.13 -5.36 -6.00
C TYR A 28 -8.70 -5.77 -6.29
N TYR A 29 -8.50 -6.49 -7.38
CA TYR A 29 -7.18 -6.89 -7.86
C TYR A 29 -6.58 -5.79 -8.72
N THR A 30 -5.39 -5.34 -8.33
CA THR A 30 -4.75 -4.16 -8.93
C THR A 30 -3.82 -4.52 -10.09
N GLY A 31 -3.32 -5.75 -10.13
CA GLY A 31 -2.10 -6.08 -10.84
C GLY A 31 -0.86 -5.65 -10.07
N VAL A 32 0.30 -6.07 -10.55
CA VAL A 32 1.61 -5.79 -9.94
C VAL A 32 2.10 -4.40 -10.33
N GLY A 33 2.79 -3.73 -9.42
CA GLY A 33 3.46 -2.46 -9.64
C GLY A 33 2.67 -1.23 -9.21
N LYS A 34 3.41 -0.18 -8.84
CA LYS A 34 2.86 1.06 -8.27
C LYS A 34 1.86 1.77 -9.19
N VAL A 35 2.11 1.78 -10.49
CA VAL A 35 1.22 2.45 -11.47
C VAL A 35 -0.13 1.73 -11.54
N ASN A 36 -0.13 0.40 -11.63
CA ASN A 36 -1.36 -0.39 -11.65
C ASN A 36 -2.16 -0.20 -10.35
N ALA A 37 -1.47 -0.23 -9.21
CA ALA A 37 -2.08 0.00 -7.90
C ALA A 37 -2.73 1.40 -7.82
N ALA A 38 -2.03 2.44 -8.26
CA ALA A 38 -2.53 3.81 -8.25
C ALA A 38 -3.75 4.00 -9.16
N ILE A 39 -3.72 3.45 -10.38
CA ILE A 39 -4.85 3.52 -11.32
C ILE A 39 -6.07 2.84 -10.73
N LYS A 40 -5.93 1.59 -10.28
CA LYS A 40 -7.06 0.81 -9.75
C LYS A 40 -7.62 1.44 -8.46
N ALA A 41 -6.76 1.86 -7.55
CA ALA A 41 -7.20 2.52 -6.32
C ALA A 41 -7.96 3.83 -6.62
N THR A 42 -7.46 4.65 -7.54
CA THR A 42 -8.13 5.89 -7.94
C THR A 42 -9.50 5.61 -8.55
N GLU A 43 -9.59 4.67 -9.49
CA GLU A 43 -10.84 4.26 -10.13
C GLU A 43 -11.88 3.84 -9.07
N VAL A 44 -11.51 2.90 -8.19
CA VAL A 44 -12.43 2.35 -7.19
C VAL A 44 -12.86 3.40 -6.17
N LEU A 45 -11.94 4.19 -5.65
CA LEU A 45 -12.23 5.17 -4.61
C LEU A 45 -13.03 6.37 -5.15
N CYS A 46 -12.73 6.82 -6.37
CA CYS A 46 -13.54 7.86 -7.03
C CYS A 46 -14.96 7.36 -7.32
N HIS A 47 -15.10 6.12 -7.79
CA HIS A 47 -16.40 5.51 -8.01
C HIS A 47 -17.20 5.38 -6.70
N ALA A 48 -16.58 4.81 -5.65
CA ALA A 48 -17.22 4.69 -4.34
C ALA A 48 -17.71 6.05 -3.81
N ARG A 49 -16.89 7.09 -3.93
CA ARG A 49 -17.25 8.46 -3.54
C ARG A 49 -18.43 9.01 -4.32
N SER A 50 -18.53 8.73 -5.61
CA SER A 50 -19.66 9.19 -6.45
C SER A 50 -21.00 8.58 -6.04
N TYR A 51 -20.97 7.42 -5.36
CA TYR A 51 -22.15 6.76 -4.78
C TYR A 51 -22.36 7.07 -3.29
N GLY A 52 -21.74 8.14 -2.78
CA GLY A 52 -21.96 8.60 -1.41
C GLY A 52 -21.23 7.81 -0.33
N VAL A 53 -20.25 6.99 -0.70
CA VAL A 53 -19.39 6.31 0.29
C VAL A 53 -18.43 7.32 0.87
N HIS A 54 -18.54 7.59 2.18
CA HIS A 54 -17.68 8.52 2.88
C HIS A 54 -16.41 7.85 3.40
N THR A 55 -15.30 8.59 3.36
CA THR A 55 -14.00 8.11 3.87
C THR A 55 -14.00 7.81 5.36
N SER A 56 -14.85 8.52 6.13
CA SER A 56 -15.04 8.26 7.58
C SER A 56 -15.58 6.86 7.88
N ASP A 57 -16.34 6.29 6.95
CA ASP A 57 -17.05 5.03 7.12
C ASP A 57 -16.39 3.87 6.35
N THR A 58 -15.22 4.13 5.78
CA THR A 58 -14.49 3.17 4.94
C THR A 58 -13.09 2.94 5.48
N LEU A 59 -12.70 1.68 5.59
CA LEU A 59 -11.33 1.25 5.81
C LEU A 59 -10.77 0.75 4.48
N VAL A 60 -9.70 1.37 4.03
CA VAL A 60 -8.95 0.93 2.83
C VAL A 60 -7.71 0.17 3.29
N VAL A 61 -7.52 -1.02 2.79
CA VAL A 61 -6.41 -1.91 3.15
C VAL A 61 -5.71 -2.37 1.88
N ASN A 62 -4.40 -2.30 1.84
CA ASN A 62 -3.57 -3.02 0.88
C ASN A 62 -3.10 -4.32 1.53
N TYR A 63 -3.34 -5.44 0.86
CA TYR A 63 -2.96 -6.78 1.32
C TYR A 63 -2.17 -7.50 0.23
N GLY A 64 -1.06 -8.08 0.59
CA GLY A 64 -0.22 -8.79 -0.36
C GLY A 64 0.96 -9.46 0.32
N SER A 65 1.79 -10.10 -0.48
CA SER A 65 3.04 -10.69 -0.04
C SER A 65 4.15 -9.64 0.03
N ALA A 66 5.08 -9.82 0.95
CA ALA A 66 6.27 -9.00 1.08
C ALA A 66 7.49 -9.86 1.41
N GLY A 67 8.62 -9.56 0.80
CA GLY A 67 9.90 -10.16 1.17
C GLY A 67 10.40 -9.59 2.50
N SER A 68 10.95 -10.44 3.39
CA SER A 68 11.60 -9.98 4.61
C SER A 68 12.43 -11.11 5.24
N ASN A 69 13.45 -10.72 6.00
CA ASN A 69 14.26 -11.65 6.81
C ASN A 69 14.06 -11.44 8.33
N ILE A 70 13.17 -10.54 8.75
CA ILE A 70 12.96 -10.22 10.17
C ILE A 70 11.82 -11.02 10.81
N THR A 71 11.01 -11.69 10.02
CA THR A 71 9.92 -12.56 10.51
C THR A 71 9.92 -13.89 9.77
N PRO A 72 9.42 -14.98 10.40
CA PRO A 72 9.21 -16.24 9.70
C PRO A 72 8.25 -16.10 8.52
N MET A 73 8.48 -16.88 7.45
CA MET A 73 7.60 -16.94 6.29
C MET A 73 6.16 -17.26 6.72
N GLY A 74 5.20 -16.57 6.13
CA GLY A 74 3.77 -16.74 6.43
C GLY A 74 3.28 -15.97 7.67
N THR A 75 4.15 -15.17 8.30
CA THR A 75 3.72 -14.26 9.36
C THR A 75 2.90 -13.10 8.77
N LEU A 76 1.71 -12.86 9.31
CA LEU A 76 0.93 -11.67 8.98
C LEU A 76 1.48 -10.48 9.78
N VAL A 77 1.84 -9.41 9.09
CA VAL A 77 2.35 -8.18 9.71
C VAL A 77 1.54 -6.98 9.26
N GLU A 78 1.43 -5.98 10.12
CA GLU A 78 0.83 -4.71 9.81
C GLU A 78 1.92 -3.65 9.62
N CYS A 79 2.06 -3.18 8.37
CA CYS A 79 2.95 -2.07 8.06
C CYS A 79 2.20 -0.75 8.22
N ARG A 80 2.83 0.21 8.88
CA ARG A 80 2.27 1.53 9.16
C ARG A 80 3.14 2.67 8.64
N SER A 81 4.36 2.36 8.22
CA SER A 81 5.29 3.32 7.62
C SER A 81 5.72 2.82 6.25
N PHE A 82 5.77 3.71 5.27
CA PHE A 82 6.03 3.37 3.89
C PHE A 82 7.04 4.31 3.26
N LEU A 83 7.92 3.77 2.43
CA LEU A 83 8.86 4.55 1.63
C LEU A 83 8.92 4.01 0.18
N GLN A 84 9.25 4.89 -0.77
CA GLN A 84 9.54 4.51 -2.14
C GLN A 84 11.05 4.22 -2.29
N ASN A 85 11.43 2.94 -2.29
CA ASN A 85 12.83 2.55 -2.29
C ASN A 85 13.57 2.89 -3.59
N ASP A 86 12.86 2.87 -4.71
CA ASP A 86 13.39 3.14 -6.04
C ASP A 86 13.27 4.61 -6.49
N MET A 87 12.74 5.50 -5.64
CA MET A 87 12.70 6.93 -5.93
C MET A 87 14.02 7.59 -5.52
N ILE A 88 14.92 7.72 -6.50
CA ILE A 88 16.22 8.37 -6.33
C ILE A 88 16.34 9.48 -7.37
N THR A 89 16.53 10.72 -6.93
CA THR A 89 16.65 11.86 -7.84
C THR A 89 18.02 12.52 -7.73
N PRO A 90 18.55 13.09 -8.84
CA PRO A 90 19.82 13.82 -8.83
C PRO A 90 19.75 15.15 -8.03
N PHE A 91 18.55 15.55 -7.61
CA PHE A 91 18.32 16.81 -6.89
C PHE A 91 18.41 16.68 -5.37
N GLY A 92 18.96 15.58 -4.87
CA GLY A 92 19.27 15.39 -3.46
C GLY A 92 18.19 14.69 -2.64
N GLY A 93 17.11 14.23 -3.26
CA GLY A 93 16.10 13.41 -2.59
C GLY A 93 16.35 11.92 -2.80
N LYS A 94 16.46 11.18 -1.70
CA LYS A 94 16.28 9.71 -1.72
C LYS A 94 14.89 9.44 -1.19
N TYR A 95 14.10 8.64 -1.92
CA TYR A 95 12.71 8.26 -1.61
C TYR A 95 11.64 9.33 -1.84
N SER A 96 12.00 10.53 -2.25
CA SER A 96 11.08 11.63 -2.57
C SER A 96 11.65 12.57 -3.62
N THR A 97 10.83 13.48 -4.13
CA THR A 97 11.27 14.56 -5.02
C THR A 97 11.26 15.92 -4.28
N PRO A 98 12.05 16.92 -4.71
CA PRO A 98 12.02 18.26 -4.10
C PRO A 98 10.66 18.96 -4.16
N PHE A 99 9.77 18.51 -5.04
CA PHE A 99 8.43 19.08 -5.23
C PHE A 99 7.36 18.44 -4.32
N ASP A 100 7.67 17.34 -3.66
CA ASP A 100 6.69 16.62 -2.83
C ASP A 100 6.22 17.49 -1.66
N GLU A 101 7.10 18.30 -1.07
CA GLU A 101 6.72 19.24 -0.01
C GLU A 101 5.77 20.34 -0.46
N VAL A 102 5.82 20.74 -1.73
CA VAL A 102 4.95 21.79 -2.29
C VAL A 102 3.54 21.27 -2.52
N PHE A 103 3.43 20.07 -3.09
CA PHE A 103 2.15 19.46 -3.43
C PHE A 103 1.56 18.65 -2.28
N TYR A 104 2.42 18.11 -1.42
CA TYR A 104 2.04 17.23 -0.32
C TYR A 104 2.83 17.61 0.95
N PRO A 105 2.52 18.76 1.58
CA PRO A 105 3.27 19.25 2.74
C PRO A 105 3.25 18.28 3.94
N GLN A 106 2.34 17.31 3.97
CA GLN A 106 2.32 16.22 4.92
C GLN A 106 3.42 15.17 4.68
N LEU A 107 4.01 15.11 3.49
CA LEU A 107 5.07 14.17 3.10
C LEU A 107 6.47 14.79 3.28
N ARG A 108 6.68 15.56 4.35
CA ARG A 108 7.97 16.22 4.63
C ARG A 108 9.14 15.27 4.84
N GLU A 109 8.81 14.04 5.18
CA GLU A 109 9.78 12.96 5.35
C GLU A 109 9.66 12.00 4.17
N PRO A 110 10.76 11.34 3.75
CA PRO A 110 10.70 10.33 2.69
C PRO A 110 9.87 9.09 3.09
N VAL A 111 9.30 9.10 4.27
CA VAL A 111 8.50 8.04 4.85
C VAL A 111 7.10 8.55 5.18
N ILE A 112 6.08 7.90 4.64
CA ILE A 112 4.69 8.14 5.03
C ILE A 112 4.40 7.27 6.25
N THR A 113 3.98 7.87 7.37
CA THR A 113 3.68 7.14 8.61
C THR A 113 2.23 7.32 9.02
N PHE A 114 1.57 6.21 9.33
CA PHE A 114 0.19 6.14 9.85
C PHE A 114 0.12 5.68 11.32
N GLY A 115 1.20 5.84 12.06
CA GLY A 115 1.34 5.44 13.45
C GLY A 115 2.42 4.37 13.65
N ASP A 116 2.44 3.77 14.84
CA ASP A 116 3.40 2.72 15.18
C ASP A 116 3.14 1.42 14.39
N GLY A 117 4.18 0.82 13.84
CA GLY A 117 4.11 -0.41 13.08
C GLY A 117 5.39 -0.67 12.30
N TYR A 118 5.36 -1.71 11.49
CA TYR A 118 6.51 -2.06 10.65
C TYR A 118 6.67 -1.06 9.49
N LEU A 119 7.93 -0.86 9.09
CA LEU A 119 8.28 -0.15 7.88
C LEU A 119 8.18 -1.09 6.67
N CYS A 120 7.52 -0.63 5.63
CA CYS A 120 7.46 -1.31 4.33
C CYS A 120 8.06 -0.40 3.27
N LYS A 121 8.94 -0.92 2.46
CA LYS A 121 9.40 -0.27 1.24
C LYS A 121 8.60 -0.79 0.04
N THR A 122 8.28 0.10 -0.89
CA THR A 122 7.66 -0.25 -2.16
C THR A 122 8.58 0.10 -3.31
N GLN A 123 8.62 -0.74 -4.32
CA GLN A 123 9.43 -0.56 -5.53
C GLN A 123 8.84 -1.36 -6.69
N ASP A 124 9.22 -1.01 -7.91
CA ASP A 124 8.86 -1.75 -9.13
C ASP A 124 9.99 -2.68 -9.58
N LYS A 125 10.80 -3.17 -8.64
CA LYS A 125 11.92 -4.06 -8.87
C LYS A 125 11.96 -5.14 -7.80
N PHE A 126 12.05 -6.40 -8.22
CA PHE A 126 12.32 -7.53 -7.31
C PHE A 126 13.68 -7.41 -6.63
N GLU A 127 13.74 -7.63 -5.34
CA GLU A 127 14.96 -7.61 -4.57
C GLU A 127 15.24 -9.00 -3.97
N ASP A 128 16.36 -9.60 -4.40
CA ASP A 128 16.72 -10.97 -4.00
C ASP A 128 17.32 -11.06 -2.59
N THR A 129 17.71 -9.92 -2.01
CA THR A 129 18.36 -9.86 -0.70
C THR A 129 17.60 -8.92 0.24
N PRO A 130 16.72 -9.46 1.11
CA PRO A 130 16.02 -8.66 2.09
C PRO A 130 16.99 -7.99 3.08
N ASP A 131 16.80 -6.70 3.34
CA ASP A 131 17.65 -5.88 4.21
C ASP A 131 17.07 -5.64 5.63
N GLY A 132 16.13 -6.46 6.06
CA GLY A 132 15.48 -6.31 7.36
C GLY A 132 14.27 -5.38 7.37
N ILE A 133 13.81 -4.96 6.20
CA ILE A 133 12.57 -4.18 5.99
C ILE A 133 11.61 -5.06 5.19
N PHE A 134 10.31 -4.87 5.36
CA PHE A 134 9.33 -5.53 4.51
C PHE A 134 9.34 -4.89 3.12
N ASP A 135 9.51 -5.71 2.10
CA ASP A 135 9.62 -5.31 0.71
C ASP A 135 8.38 -5.78 -0.05
N MET A 136 7.55 -4.85 -0.47
CA MET A 136 6.32 -5.12 -1.22
C MET A 136 6.45 -4.52 -2.62
N GLU A 137 6.24 -5.32 -3.64
CA GLU A 137 6.44 -5.01 -5.05
C GLU A 137 5.12 -4.84 -5.83
#